data_3efb29d523c8579c357db77c071236bf
#
_entry.id   3efb29d523c8579c357db77c071236bf
#
_cell.length_a   1.000
_cell.length_b   1.000
_cell.length_c   1.000
_cell.angle_alpha   90.00
_cell.angle_beta   90.00
_cell.angle_gamma   90.00
#
_symmetry.space_group_name_H-M   'P 1'
#
loop_
_entity.id
_entity.type
_entity.pdbx_description
1 polymer ?
#
loop_
_entity_poly.entity_id
_entity_poly.type
_entity_poly.pdbx_seq_one_letter_code
_entity_poly.pdbx_strand_id
1 'polypeptide(L)'
;MTSAIVLDASAVIAMLKEETGGDDVAKILNVSCMSIVNFTEVASYYALKGWSRKQIENLLSDLPIEIVDVDLEVSWMVAMWRPTTDKIAGVGIADRYCMALAKQKNCAAWTADQAWQKVADSIAVKIHLIRES
;
A
#
# COMPACT_ATOMS: atom_id res chain seq x y z
N MET A 1 6.82 18.73 -0.73
CA MET A 1 7.49 17.88 0.27
C MET A 1 7.52 16.44 -0.22
N THR A 2 8.66 15.78 -0.10
CA THR A 2 8.82 14.41 -0.56
C THR A 2 8.19 13.44 0.45
N SER A 3 7.39 12.50 -0.03
CA SER A 3 6.82 11.46 0.83
C SER A 3 7.93 10.50 1.28
N ALA A 4 7.91 10.12 2.55
CA ALA A 4 8.92 9.24 3.17
C ALA A 4 8.43 7.79 3.28
N ILE A 5 7.14 7.54 3.08
CA ILE A 5 6.49 6.24 3.31
C ILE A 5 5.49 6.00 2.19
N VAL A 6 5.45 4.77 1.70
CA VAL A 6 4.42 4.32 0.77
C VAL A 6 3.50 3.36 1.51
N LEU A 7 2.19 3.64 1.52
CA LEU A 7 1.21 2.84 2.24
C LEU A 7 0.52 1.84 1.31
N ASP A 8 0.44 0.60 1.77
CA ASP A 8 -0.41 -0.43 1.19
C ASP A 8 -1.85 -0.24 1.67
N ALA A 9 -2.81 -0.77 0.92
CA ALA A 9 -4.22 -0.72 1.29
C ALA A 9 -4.48 -1.31 2.67
N SER A 10 -3.82 -2.42 3.02
CA SER A 10 -4.01 -3.07 4.33
C SER A 10 -3.62 -2.16 5.49
N ALA A 11 -2.59 -1.33 5.32
CA ALA A 11 -2.16 -0.38 6.34
C ALA A 11 -3.22 0.73 6.54
N VAL A 12 -3.77 1.27 5.46
CA VAL A 12 -4.80 2.31 5.54
C VAL A 12 -6.10 1.74 6.14
N ILE A 13 -6.50 0.55 5.71
CA ILE A 13 -7.71 -0.11 6.24
C ILE A 13 -7.55 -0.39 7.73
N ALA A 14 -6.37 -0.85 8.18
CA ALA A 14 -6.11 -1.08 9.61
C ALA A 14 -6.27 0.22 10.41
N MET A 15 -5.79 1.33 9.87
CA MET A 15 -5.96 2.64 10.52
C MET A 15 -7.44 3.03 10.59
N LEU A 16 -8.16 2.92 9.48
CA LEU A 16 -9.57 3.32 9.41
C LEU A 16 -10.46 2.47 10.32
N LYS A 17 -10.11 1.20 10.51
CA LYS A 17 -10.87 0.26 11.35
C LYS A 17 -10.33 0.16 12.77
N GLU A 18 -9.32 0.96 13.10
CA GLU A 18 -8.68 0.96 14.43
C GLU A 18 -8.15 -0.41 14.83
N GLU A 19 -7.59 -1.12 13.86
CA GLU A 19 -6.93 -2.42 14.09
C GLU A 19 -5.50 -2.22 14.60
N THR A 20 -4.90 -3.27 15.14
CA THR A 20 -3.52 -3.25 15.64
C THR A 20 -2.56 -2.71 14.58
N GLY A 21 -1.74 -1.74 14.96
CA GLY A 21 -0.80 -1.08 14.05
C GLY A 21 -1.37 0.15 13.36
N GLY A 22 -2.69 0.33 13.37
CA GLY A 22 -3.34 1.47 12.74
C GLY A 22 -2.96 2.81 13.35
N ASP A 23 -2.69 2.85 14.66
CA ASP A 23 -2.24 4.07 15.33
C ASP A 23 -0.91 4.58 14.77
N ASP A 24 0.01 3.69 14.47
CA ASP A 24 1.30 4.07 13.88
C ASP A 24 1.12 4.65 12.49
N VAL A 25 0.18 4.09 11.71
CA VAL A 25 -0.15 4.62 10.38
C VAL A 25 -0.73 6.03 10.50
N ALA A 26 -1.64 6.24 11.45
CA ALA A 26 -2.26 7.55 11.66
C ALA A 26 -1.21 8.65 11.92
N LYS A 27 -0.12 8.31 12.60
CA LYS A 27 0.93 9.27 12.96
C LYS A 27 1.77 9.73 11.76
N ILE A 28 1.80 8.98 10.67
CA ILE A 28 2.68 9.28 9.54
C ILE A 28 1.93 9.61 8.25
N LEU A 29 0.62 9.81 8.31
CA LEU A 29 -0.17 10.09 7.11
C LEU A 29 0.35 11.28 6.31
N ASN A 30 0.73 12.35 6.98
CA ASN A 30 1.15 13.60 6.33
C ASN A 30 2.52 13.50 5.62
N VAL A 31 3.26 12.41 5.82
CA VAL A 31 4.53 12.16 5.12
C VAL A 31 4.44 10.90 4.26
N SER A 32 3.23 10.46 3.96
CA SER A 32 2.98 9.23 3.22
C SER A 32 2.35 9.49 1.86
N CYS A 33 2.53 8.54 0.97
CA CYS A 33 1.82 8.48 -0.30
C CYS A 33 1.27 7.08 -0.52
N MET A 34 0.44 6.94 -1.53
CA MET A 34 -0.20 5.69 -1.89
C MET A 34 -0.35 5.64 -3.40
N SER A 35 -0.01 4.50 -3.99
CA SER A 35 -0.30 4.26 -5.40
C SER A 35 -1.81 4.32 -5.63
N ILE A 36 -2.23 4.87 -6.77
CA ILE A 36 -3.64 4.88 -7.15
C ILE A 36 -4.22 3.47 -7.24
N VAL A 37 -3.40 2.46 -7.52
CA VAL A 37 -3.81 1.06 -7.52
C VAL A 37 -4.22 0.62 -6.11
N ASN A 38 -3.42 0.96 -5.11
CA ASN A 38 -3.72 0.62 -3.72
C ASN A 38 -4.86 1.48 -3.16
N PHE A 39 -4.99 2.72 -3.61
CA PHE A 39 -6.16 3.55 -3.32
C PHE A 39 -7.44 2.85 -3.80
N THR A 40 -7.40 2.30 -5.02
CA THR A 40 -8.52 1.56 -5.59
C THR A 40 -8.90 0.35 -4.72
N GLU A 41 -7.92 -0.33 -4.15
CA GLU A 41 -8.19 -1.44 -3.23
C GLU A 41 -8.93 -0.98 -1.97
N VAL A 42 -8.52 0.16 -1.39
CA VAL A 42 -9.21 0.72 -0.21
C VAL A 42 -10.66 1.05 -0.57
N ALA A 43 -10.86 1.76 -1.66
CA ALA A 43 -12.21 2.13 -2.11
C ALA A 43 -13.06 0.90 -2.40
N SER A 44 -12.48 -0.12 -3.04
CA SER A 44 -13.17 -1.37 -3.38
C SER A 44 -13.60 -2.14 -2.13
N TYR A 45 -12.78 -2.11 -1.08
CA TYR A 45 -13.11 -2.75 0.19
C TYR A 45 -14.43 -2.21 0.75
N TYR A 46 -14.61 -0.88 0.74
CA TYR A 46 -15.85 -0.26 1.23
C TYR A 46 -17.01 -0.40 0.25
N ALA A 47 -16.74 -0.36 -1.06
CA ALA A 47 -17.76 -0.61 -2.07
C ALA A 47 -18.36 -2.02 -1.93
N LEU A 48 -17.52 -3.01 -1.64
CA LEU A 48 -17.98 -4.40 -1.42
C LEU A 48 -18.89 -4.48 -0.19
N LYS A 49 -18.71 -3.61 0.80
CA LYS A 49 -19.57 -3.54 1.99
C LYS A 49 -20.86 -2.75 1.75
N GLY A 50 -21.09 -2.29 0.53
CA GLY A 50 -22.30 -1.57 0.16
C GLY A 50 -22.23 -0.06 0.32
N TRP A 51 -21.05 0.51 0.60
CA TRP A 51 -20.90 1.96 0.71
C TRP A 51 -21.04 2.60 -0.68
N SER A 52 -21.71 3.76 -0.74
CA SER A 52 -21.80 4.54 -1.97
C SER A 52 -20.48 5.25 -2.23
N ARG A 53 -20.28 5.66 -3.49
CA ARG A 53 -19.12 6.47 -3.86
C ARG A 53 -18.99 7.71 -2.96
N LYS A 54 -20.12 8.40 -2.72
CA LYS A 54 -20.11 9.61 -1.88
C LYS A 54 -19.65 9.34 -0.46
N GLN A 55 -20.10 8.22 0.12
CA GLN A 55 -19.66 7.82 1.46
C GLN A 55 -18.16 7.53 1.50
N ILE A 56 -17.66 6.84 0.48
CA ILE A 56 -16.23 6.52 0.38
C ILE A 56 -15.41 7.80 0.17
N GLU A 57 -15.85 8.69 -0.73
CA GLU A 57 -15.18 9.98 -0.93
C GLU A 57 -15.09 10.77 0.38
N ASN A 58 -16.19 10.83 1.15
CA ASN A 58 -16.21 11.55 2.42
C ASN A 58 -15.24 10.92 3.43
N LEU A 59 -15.10 9.60 3.43
CA LEU A 59 -14.17 8.91 4.34
C LEU A 59 -12.71 9.22 3.99
N LEU A 60 -12.37 9.25 2.71
CA LEU A 60 -10.98 9.29 2.26
C LEU A 60 -10.45 10.68 1.94
N SER A 61 -11.35 11.65 1.63
CA SER A 61 -10.95 12.97 1.15
C SER A 61 -10.18 13.80 2.18
N ASP A 62 -10.40 13.57 3.47
CA ASP A 62 -9.74 14.32 4.54
C ASP A 62 -8.41 13.72 4.98
N LEU A 63 -8.06 12.56 4.44
CA LEU A 63 -6.79 11.91 4.79
C LEU A 63 -5.63 12.61 4.07
N PRO A 64 -4.60 13.09 4.79
CA PRO A 64 -3.48 13.80 4.18
C PRO A 64 -2.47 12.85 3.54
N ILE A 65 -2.95 11.93 2.71
CA ILE A 65 -2.13 10.99 1.96
C ILE A 65 -2.05 11.47 0.52
N GLU A 66 -0.84 11.58 -0.02
CA GLU A 66 -0.67 11.89 -1.44
C GLU A 66 -1.00 10.66 -2.28
N ILE A 67 -1.95 10.78 -3.21
CA ILE A 67 -2.27 9.71 -4.15
C ILE A 67 -1.41 9.91 -5.41
N VAL A 68 -0.67 8.87 -5.77
CA VAL A 68 0.32 8.93 -6.86
C VAL A 68 -0.13 8.06 -8.01
N ASP A 69 -0.16 8.65 -9.21
CA ASP A 69 -0.42 7.91 -10.43
C ASP A 69 0.71 6.93 -10.70
N VAL A 70 0.40 5.79 -11.30
CA VAL A 70 1.41 4.82 -11.69
C VAL A 70 1.94 5.19 -13.08
N ASP A 71 3.25 5.05 -13.26
CA ASP A 71 3.88 5.28 -14.53
C ASP A 71 4.33 3.96 -15.19
N LEU A 72 4.84 4.07 -16.41
CA LEU A 72 5.24 2.90 -17.18
C LEU A 72 6.43 2.18 -16.52
N GLU A 73 7.38 2.92 -15.95
CA GLU A 73 8.54 2.31 -15.30
C GLU A 73 8.14 1.47 -14.09
N VAL A 74 7.24 1.99 -13.25
CA VAL A 74 6.70 1.21 -12.13
C VAL A 74 5.99 -0.04 -12.66
N SER A 75 5.20 0.09 -13.72
CA SER A 75 4.48 -1.04 -14.30
C SER A 75 5.43 -2.10 -14.87
N TRP A 76 6.55 -1.70 -15.46
CA TRP A 76 7.58 -2.63 -15.90
C TRP A 76 8.18 -3.41 -14.72
N MET A 77 8.51 -2.72 -13.61
CA MET A 77 8.98 -3.40 -12.39
C MET A 77 7.98 -4.44 -11.90
N VAL A 78 6.71 -4.04 -11.82
CA VAL A 78 5.62 -4.91 -11.36
C VAL A 78 5.54 -6.17 -12.24
N ALA A 79 5.60 -6.00 -13.56
CA ALA A 79 5.54 -7.11 -14.51
C ALA A 79 6.72 -8.06 -14.34
N MET A 80 7.92 -7.51 -14.25
CA MET A 80 9.15 -8.32 -14.21
C MET A 80 9.36 -9.00 -12.86
N TRP A 81 8.72 -8.54 -11.80
CA TRP A 81 8.78 -9.21 -10.49
C TRP A 81 7.85 -10.41 -10.38
N ARG A 82 6.93 -10.59 -11.31
CA ARG A 82 5.94 -11.66 -11.23
C ARG A 82 6.55 -13.05 -11.06
N PRO A 83 7.56 -13.45 -11.85
CA PRO A 83 8.14 -14.79 -11.68
C PRO A 83 8.69 -15.05 -10.28
N THR A 84 9.26 -14.02 -9.64
CA THR A 84 9.80 -14.13 -8.28
C THR A 84 8.68 -14.19 -7.25
N THR A 85 7.69 -13.30 -7.37
CA THR A 85 6.63 -13.17 -6.35
C THR A 85 5.55 -14.23 -6.47
N ASP A 86 5.34 -14.83 -7.65
CA ASP A 86 4.37 -15.93 -7.82
C ASP A 86 4.76 -17.18 -7.02
N LYS A 87 6.03 -17.30 -6.65
CA LYS A 87 6.49 -18.42 -5.82
C LYS A 87 6.09 -18.28 -4.35
N ILE A 88 5.54 -17.11 -3.99
CA ILE A 88 5.21 -16.78 -2.61
C ILE A 88 3.73 -16.45 -2.54
N ALA A 89 2.99 -17.24 -1.77
CA ALA A 89 1.55 -17.07 -1.61
C ALA A 89 1.22 -15.70 -1.00
N GLY A 90 0.17 -15.07 -1.51
CA GLY A 90 -0.37 -13.82 -0.96
C GLY A 90 0.23 -12.54 -1.52
N VAL A 91 1.17 -12.64 -2.47
CA VAL A 91 1.75 -11.45 -3.10
C VAL A 91 1.23 -11.32 -4.52
N GLY A 92 0.26 -10.43 -4.71
CA GLY A 92 -0.41 -10.20 -5.98
C GLY A 92 0.05 -8.94 -6.70
N ILE A 93 -0.67 -8.58 -7.77
CA ILE A 93 -0.32 -7.44 -8.61
C ILE A 93 -0.37 -6.11 -7.86
N ALA A 94 -1.41 -5.88 -7.06
CA ALA A 94 -1.55 -4.63 -6.31
C ALA A 94 -0.44 -4.48 -5.26
N ASP A 95 -0.05 -5.58 -4.62
CA ASP A 95 1.07 -5.59 -3.67
C ASP A 95 2.36 -5.17 -4.38
N ARG A 96 2.59 -5.68 -5.59
CA ARG A 96 3.77 -5.33 -6.36
C ARG A 96 3.79 -3.86 -6.74
N TYR A 97 2.61 -3.26 -7.03
CA TYR A 97 2.54 -1.81 -7.30
C TYR A 97 2.96 -0.97 -6.10
N CYS A 98 2.55 -1.36 -4.90
CA CYS A 98 2.98 -0.66 -3.69
C CYS A 98 4.50 -0.75 -3.51
N MET A 99 5.04 -1.95 -3.62
CA MET A 99 6.48 -2.18 -3.46
C MET A 99 7.31 -1.48 -4.55
N ALA A 100 6.81 -1.46 -5.79
CA ALA A 100 7.50 -0.80 -6.89
C ALA A 100 7.54 0.72 -6.71
N LEU A 101 6.44 1.31 -6.24
CA LEU A 101 6.42 2.74 -5.93
C LEU A 101 7.41 3.07 -4.80
N ALA A 102 7.46 2.24 -3.77
CA ALA A 102 8.41 2.41 -2.67
C ALA A 102 9.86 2.36 -3.17
N LYS A 103 10.16 1.42 -4.05
CA LYS A 103 11.50 1.31 -4.64
C LYS A 103 11.84 2.54 -5.49
N GLN A 104 10.91 2.99 -6.32
CA GLN A 104 11.11 4.17 -7.18
C GLN A 104 11.39 5.42 -6.33
N LYS A 105 10.69 5.57 -5.21
CA LYS A 105 10.86 6.71 -4.31
C LYS A 105 11.97 6.51 -3.28
N ASN A 106 12.58 5.33 -3.24
CA ASN A 106 13.58 4.96 -2.24
C ASN A 106 13.07 5.14 -0.80
N CYS A 107 11.86 4.67 -0.56
CA CYS A 107 11.18 4.71 0.74
C CYS A 107 10.79 3.31 1.19
N ALA A 108 10.32 3.20 2.43
CA ALA A 108 9.73 1.95 2.94
C ALA A 108 8.28 1.83 2.49
N ALA A 109 7.85 0.61 2.22
CA ALA A 109 6.45 0.25 2.03
C ALA A 109 5.90 -0.28 3.35
N TRP A 110 4.78 0.28 3.79
CA TRP A 110 4.12 -0.13 5.04
C TRP A 110 2.91 -1.00 4.73
N THR A 111 2.86 -2.16 5.35
CA THR A 111 1.81 -3.16 5.10
C THR A 111 1.48 -3.94 6.37
N ALA A 112 0.30 -4.53 6.41
CA ALA A 112 -0.08 -5.51 7.43
C ALA A 112 0.20 -6.95 6.98
N ASP A 113 0.62 -7.17 5.73
CA ASP A 113 0.76 -8.50 5.14
C ASP A 113 2.13 -9.09 5.40
N GLN A 114 2.17 -10.13 6.22
CA GLN A 114 3.39 -10.82 6.62
C GLN A 114 4.14 -11.45 5.44
N ALA A 115 3.44 -11.81 4.37
CA ALA A 115 4.05 -12.47 3.21
C ALA A 115 5.09 -11.58 2.50
N TRP A 116 4.99 -10.26 2.63
CA TRP A 116 5.90 -9.32 1.97
C TRP A 116 7.35 -9.47 2.45
N GLN A 117 7.56 -9.88 3.70
CA GLN A 117 8.92 -10.09 4.21
C GLN A 117 9.67 -11.17 3.43
N LYS A 118 8.94 -12.11 2.86
CA LYS A 118 9.54 -13.21 2.10
C LYS A 118 10.11 -12.77 0.76
N VAL A 119 9.64 -11.66 0.20
CA VAL A 119 10.12 -11.15 -1.09
C VAL A 119 11.03 -9.93 -0.97
N ALA A 120 11.06 -9.29 0.20
CA ALA A 120 11.73 -8.00 0.40
C ALA A 120 13.18 -7.99 -0.10
N ASP A 121 13.96 -9.01 0.28
CA ASP A 121 15.36 -9.09 -0.12
C ASP A 121 15.52 -9.36 -1.61
N SER A 122 14.68 -10.22 -2.19
CA SER A 122 14.76 -10.61 -3.60
C SER A 122 14.52 -9.44 -4.54
N ILE A 123 13.70 -8.47 -4.14
CA ILE A 123 13.38 -7.31 -4.97
C ILE A 123 13.98 -6.01 -4.42
N ALA A 124 14.75 -6.09 -3.34
CA ALA A 124 15.46 -4.97 -2.72
C ALA A 124 14.51 -3.80 -2.37
N VAL A 125 13.43 -4.11 -1.65
CA VAL A 125 12.46 -3.13 -1.15
C VAL A 125 12.46 -3.17 0.37
N LYS A 126 12.41 -2.00 1.00
CA LYS A 126 12.29 -1.87 2.45
C LYS A 126 10.83 -2.07 2.83
N ILE A 127 10.55 -3.05 3.67
CA ILE A 127 9.20 -3.36 4.15
C ILE A 127 9.11 -3.07 5.63
N HIS A 128 8.07 -2.35 6.02
CA HIS A 128 7.71 -2.15 7.42
C HIS A 128 6.37 -2.80 7.69
N LEU A 129 6.35 -3.82 8.54
CA LEU A 129 5.10 -4.46 8.98
C LEU A 129 4.50 -3.64 10.11
N ILE A 130 3.23 -3.25 9.98
CA ILE A 130 2.56 -2.43 10.98
C ILE A 130 2.17 -3.24 12.22
N ARG A 131 2.17 -4.57 12.11
CA ARG A 131 1.86 -5.47 13.23
C ARG A 131 2.43 -6.86 12.95
N GLU A 132 2.61 -7.63 14.02
CA GLU A 132 2.93 -9.05 13.91
C GLU A 132 1.64 -9.86 13.84
N SER A 133 1.69 -10.98 13.15
CA SER A 133 0.51 -11.88 13.03
C SER A 133 0.30 -12.69 14.31
#